data_73da2840a111ab0ecc69cf88207ebda3
#
_entry.id   73da2840a111ab0ecc69cf88207ebda3
#
_cell.length_a   1.000
_cell.length_b   1.000
_cell.length_c   1.000
_cell.angle_alpha   90.00
_cell.angle_beta   90.00
_cell.angle_gamma   90.00
#
_symmetry.space_group_name_H-M   'P 1'
#
loop_
_entity.id
_entity.type
_entity.pdbx_description
1 polymer ?
#
loop_
_entity_poly.entity_id
_entity_poly.type
_entity_poly.pdbx_seq_one_letter_code
_entity_poly.pdbx_strand_id
1 'polypeptide(L)'
;MSGRSDLEVGRAVLGYVLQTKLPNALDLLLRRVGESHFTDEGTRKVFLLVERYSGLTGAILSEVELSDLASRKDAGTALRLAEVYSACVSGAATSHDAFVFALEELRERRANFRTRETITTSAEMLRGSVTIDRVEWSGHADARQFLIEELSGIDSELSAADAPRGDVMVEESAILEDYLESKTARVQGRAPGCMTGISGIDRVIGSFAPGELVLIIGWTSDGKTTFCVNTAWDAAVMQGKNVYFATTETLRPTIRRRLACRHSAHPQFGLAEGLDSTDVKRGLLSDAEEATLRAVASDMAEGRKSGRYGFVEVAQVPRGATIAQVEAQALRFAASNHIDLLVVDYLGLLTAQRHRRETRDELSETLKYAKLLAATFADSTGVTVLSPWQVSRNARERAEATGRYGLSSLSETAEAEKSPDIIISQYRPTVDGGLYPRHDTVTCQVLKNRDGPKADDIAVSVDFASCAFSDAGNAPSTPYGDTSGLDEEDALSALGL
;
A
#
# COMPACT_ATOMS: atom_id res chain seq x y z
N MET A 1 3.57 -32.33 24.33
CA MET A 1 3.61 -33.03 23.02
C MET A 1 5.02 -32.86 22.50
N SER A 2 5.82 -33.93 22.29
CA SER A 2 7.14 -33.80 21.68
C SER A 2 6.90 -33.42 20.21
N GLY A 3 7.27 -32.19 19.83
CA GLY A 3 7.12 -31.74 18.47
C GLY A 3 7.97 -32.58 17.52
N ARG A 4 7.51 -32.80 16.29
CA ARG A 4 8.28 -33.43 15.22
C ARG A 4 9.61 -32.67 15.04
N SER A 5 10.68 -33.39 14.71
CA SER A 5 11.94 -32.74 14.32
C SER A 5 11.82 -32.07 12.94
N ASP A 6 12.71 -31.14 12.62
CA ASP A 6 12.74 -30.50 11.29
C ASP A 6 12.90 -31.51 10.16
N LEU A 7 13.69 -32.56 10.42
CA LEU A 7 13.88 -33.68 9.51
C LEU A 7 12.57 -34.44 9.25
N GLU A 8 11.80 -34.72 10.29
CA GLU A 8 10.50 -35.43 10.16
C GLU A 8 9.49 -34.59 9.40
N VAL A 9 9.42 -33.29 9.65
CA VAL A 9 8.51 -32.39 8.94
C VAL A 9 8.91 -32.27 7.46
N GLY A 10 10.19 -32.05 7.16
CA GLY A 10 10.69 -32.00 5.79
C GLY A 10 10.43 -33.28 5.01
N ARG A 11 10.62 -34.44 5.64
CA ARG A 11 10.32 -35.76 5.03
C ARG A 11 8.83 -35.98 4.83
N ALA A 12 7.98 -35.55 5.76
CA ALA A 12 6.53 -35.67 5.62
C ALA A 12 5.99 -34.88 4.41
N VAL A 13 6.50 -33.68 4.22
CA VAL A 13 6.12 -32.80 3.10
C VAL A 13 6.58 -33.38 1.77
N LEU A 14 7.86 -33.66 1.64
CA LEU A 14 8.44 -34.20 0.39
C LEU A 14 7.90 -35.60 0.09
N GLY A 15 7.75 -36.44 1.09
CA GLY A 15 7.22 -37.80 0.98
C GLY A 15 5.80 -37.86 0.45
N TYR A 16 4.93 -36.91 0.86
CA TYR A 16 3.57 -36.83 0.36
C TYR A 16 3.52 -36.63 -1.17
N VAL A 17 4.35 -35.72 -1.70
CA VAL A 17 4.45 -35.45 -3.13
C VAL A 17 5.00 -36.69 -3.87
N LEU A 18 6.05 -37.31 -3.32
CA LEU A 18 6.69 -38.49 -3.90
C LEU A 18 5.77 -39.72 -3.90
N GLN A 19 4.93 -39.88 -2.89
CA GLN A 19 4.01 -41.00 -2.73
C GLN A 19 2.76 -40.85 -3.60
N THR A 20 2.12 -39.65 -3.54
CA THR A 20 0.83 -39.43 -4.21
C THR A 20 0.94 -39.15 -5.69
N LYS A 21 2.08 -38.61 -6.12
CA LYS A 21 2.33 -38.19 -7.52
C LYS A 21 1.31 -37.17 -8.03
N LEU A 22 0.72 -36.36 -7.12
CA LEU A 22 -0.27 -35.35 -7.47
C LEU A 22 0.43 -34.09 -7.98
N PRO A 23 0.14 -33.62 -9.22
CA PRO A 23 0.74 -32.41 -9.76
C PRO A 23 0.46 -31.16 -8.89
N ASN A 24 -0.76 -31.05 -8.34
CA ASN A 24 -1.14 -29.93 -7.48
C ASN A 24 -0.34 -29.91 -6.17
N ALA A 25 0.00 -31.08 -5.60
CA ALA A 25 0.82 -31.16 -4.40
C ALA A 25 2.28 -30.76 -4.70
N LEU A 26 2.81 -31.15 -5.85
CA LEU A 26 4.12 -30.71 -6.31
C LEU A 26 4.17 -29.21 -6.54
N ASP A 27 3.20 -28.67 -7.24
CA ASP A 27 3.11 -27.24 -7.52
C ASP A 27 3.03 -26.43 -6.21
N LEU A 28 2.20 -26.85 -5.26
CA LEU A 28 2.10 -26.21 -3.95
C LEU A 28 3.43 -26.28 -3.17
N LEU A 29 4.14 -27.42 -3.22
CA LEU A 29 5.46 -27.57 -2.62
C LEU A 29 6.45 -26.57 -3.22
N LEU A 30 6.61 -26.58 -4.55
CA LEU A 30 7.62 -25.78 -5.25
C LEU A 30 7.35 -24.26 -5.16
N ARG A 31 6.09 -23.85 -4.98
CA ARG A 31 5.75 -22.45 -4.77
C ARG A 31 6.10 -21.94 -3.38
N ARG A 32 5.99 -22.76 -2.36
CA ARG A 32 6.06 -22.35 -0.95
C ARG A 32 7.38 -22.68 -0.28
N VAL A 33 8.16 -23.59 -0.84
CA VAL A 33 9.36 -24.14 -0.21
C VAL A 33 10.51 -24.20 -1.20
N GLY A 34 11.68 -23.68 -0.79
CA GLY A 34 12.95 -23.83 -1.50
C GLY A 34 13.93 -24.75 -0.74
N GLU A 35 15.09 -24.99 -1.32
CA GLU A 35 16.11 -25.88 -0.74
C GLU A 35 16.52 -25.52 0.69
N SER A 36 16.51 -24.23 1.03
CA SER A 36 16.93 -23.71 2.35
C SER A 36 16.00 -24.10 3.50
N HIS A 37 14.79 -24.60 3.21
CA HIS A 37 13.85 -25.08 4.22
C HIS A 37 14.23 -26.47 4.76
N PHE A 38 15.06 -27.23 4.03
CA PHE A 38 15.47 -28.57 4.41
C PHE A 38 16.82 -28.51 5.15
N THR A 39 16.84 -28.81 6.42
CA THR A 39 18.05 -28.79 7.27
C THR A 39 18.94 -30.02 7.02
N ASP A 40 18.36 -31.16 6.64
CA ASP A 40 19.08 -32.38 6.29
C ASP A 40 19.59 -32.38 4.85
N GLU A 41 20.87 -32.60 4.65
CA GLU A 41 21.52 -32.56 3.35
C GLU A 41 20.94 -33.63 2.38
N GLY A 42 20.55 -34.79 2.88
CA GLY A 42 19.96 -35.86 2.07
C GLY A 42 18.57 -35.44 1.53
N THR A 43 17.70 -34.99 2.42
CA THR A 43 16.34 -34.53 2.05
C THR A 43 16.41 -33.34 1.11
N ARG A 44 17.32 -32.38 1.36
CA ARG A 44 17.56 -31.24 0.48
C ARG A 44 18.01 -31.66 -0.92
N LYS A 45 18.89 -32.64 -1.04
CA LYS A 45 19.32 -33.16 -2.35
C LYS A 45 18.18 -33.86 -3.09
N VAL A 46 17.35 -34.63 -2.41
CA VAL A 46 16.15 -35.24 -3.02
C VAL A 46 15.19 -34.16 -3.51
N PHE A 47 14.94 -33.11 -2.71
CA PHE A 47 14.11 -31.99 -3.12
C PHE A 47 14.64 -31.31 -4.39
N LEU A 48 15.92 -30.98 -4.46
CA LEU A 48 16.54 -30.36 -5.65
C LEU A 48 16.46 -31.24 -6.90
N LEU A 49 16.54 -32.57 -6.73
CA LEU A 49 16.34 -33.50 -7.84
C LEU A 49 14.89 -33.54 -8.30
N VAL A 50 13.93 -33.49 -7.38
CA VAL A 50 12.50 -33.40 -7.70
C VAL A 50 12.19 -32.11 -8.46
N GLU A 51 12.65 -30.97 -7.94
CA GLU A 51 12.48 -29.66 -8.58
C GLU A 51 13.05 -29.64 -10.00
N ARG A 52 14.29 -30.08 -10.16
CA ARG A 52 14.96 -30.08 -11.45
C ARG A 52 14.33 -31.07 -12.44
N TYR A 53 13.97 -32.25 -11.98
CA TYR A 53 13.35 -33.28 -12.82
C TYR A 53 11.97 -32.84 -13.29
N SER A 54 11.16 -32.32 -12.40
CA SER A 54 9.82 -31.83 -12.74
C SER A 54 9.87 -30.63 -13.70
N GLY A 55 10.83 -29.72 -13.53
CA GLY A 55 11.02 -28.58 -14.43
C GLY A 55 11.42 -29.00 -15.87
N LEU A 56 12.10 -30.16 -16.02
CA LEU A 56 12.53 -30.66 -17.32
C LEU A 56 11.49 -31.58 -18.00
N THR A 57 10.74 -32.33 -17.22
CA THR A 57 9.89 -33.42 -17.73
C THR A 57 8.39 -33.20 -17.52
N GLY A 58 8.01 -32.27 -16.64
CA GLY A 58 6.64 -32.10 -16.16
C GLY A 58 6.15 -33.23 -15.24
N ALA A 59 7.01 -34.20 -14.91
CA ALA A 59 6.66 -35.39 -14.12
C ALA A 59 7.31 -35.33 -12.72
N ILE A 60 6.74 -36.10 -11.77
CA ILE A 60 7.30 -36.24 -10.43
C ILE A 60 8.28 -37.41 -10.40
N LEU A 61 9.49 -37.15 -9.91
CA LEU A 61 10.61 -38.09 -9.83
C LEU A 61 10.20 -39.38 -9.10
N SER A 62 10.45 -40.54 -9.70
CA SER A 62 10.28 -41.85 -9.09
C SER A 62 11.59 -42.38 -8.51
N GLU A 63 11.53 -43.39 -7.67
CA GLU A 63 12.71 -44.03 -7.08
C GLU A 63 13.66 -44.63 -8.13
N VAL A 64 13.11 -45.19 -9.20
CA VAL A 64 13.86 -45.76 -10.32
C VAL A 64 14.61 -44.67 -11.07
N GLU A 65 13.93 -43.57 -11.39
CA GLU A 65 14.53 -42.43 -12.09
C GLU A 65 15.59 -41.72 -11.22
N LEU A 66 15.34 -41.62 -9.91
CA LEU A 66 16.33 -41.06 -8.95
C LEU A 66 17.58 -41.95 -8.93
N SER A 67 17.40 -43.28 -8.87
CA SER A 67 18.51 -44.23 -8.86
C SER A 67 19.32 -44.15 -10.16
N ASP A 68 18.67 -44.06 -11.33
CA ASP A 68 19.34 -43.87 -12.62
C ASP A 68 20.10 -42.57 -12.70
N LEU A 69 19.49 -41.47 -12.31
CA LEU A 69 20.16 -40.14 -12.29
C LEU A 69 21.36 -40.09 -11.34
N ALA A 70 21.24 -40.67 -10.17
CA ALA A 70 22.31 -40.68 -9.16
C ALA A 70 23.45 -41.63 -9.52
N SER A 71 23.16 -42.78 -10.16
CA SER A 71 24.17 -43.74 -10.59
C SER A 71 25.14 -43.22 -11.63
N ARG A 72 24.72 -42.17 -12.38
CA ARG A 72 25.60 -41.49 -13.34
C ARG A 72 26.73 -40.74 -12.66
N LYS A 73 26.63 -40.46 -11.34
CA LYS A 73 27.74 -39.87 -10.54
C LYS A 73 28.60 -40.93 -9.89
N ASP A 74 28.01 -41.75 -9.01
CA ASP A 74 28.62 -42.91 -8.37
C ASP A 74 27.56 -43.75 -7.66
N ALA A 75 27.82 -45.06 -7.56
CA ALA A 75 26.88 -46.03 -6.97
C ALA A 75 26.62 -45.79 -5.47
N GLY A 76 27.59 -45.25 -4.72
CA GLY A 76 27.42 -44.96 -3.31
C GLY A 76 26.51 -43.77 -3.03
N THR A 77 26.53 -42.76 -3.92
CA THR A 77 25.59 -41.64 -3.88
C THR A 77 24.17 -42.08 -4.26
N ALA A 78 24.03 -42.94 -5.24
CA ALA A 78 22.72 -43.49 -5.64
C ALA A 78 22.05 -44.27 -4.51
N LEU A 79 22.80 -45.14 -3.81
CA LEU A 79 22.26 -45.92 -2.68
C LEU A 79 21.79 -44.98 -1.54
N ARG A 80 22.61 -44.01 -1.15
CA ARG A 80 22.26 -43.02 -0.07
C ARG A 80 21.02 -42.21 -0.41
N LEU A 81 20.88 -41.76 -1.65
CA LEU A 81 19.71 -40.97 -2.08
C LEU A 81 18.44 -41.86 -2.16
N ALA A 82 18.56 -43.10 -2.55
CA ALA A 82 17.45 -44.07 -2.54
C ALA A 82 16.95 -44.35 -1.11
N GLU A 83 17.88 -44.49 -0.13
CA GLU A 83 17.51 -44.63 1.28
C GLU A 83 16.77 -43.38 1.81
N VAL A 84 17.23 -42.15 1.47
CA VAL A 84 16.55 -40.92 1.85
C VAL A 84 15.18 -40.81 1.17
N TYR A 85 15.08 -41.15 -0.12
CA TYR A 85 13.82 -41.16 -0.85
C TYR A 85 12.80 -42.11 -0.17
N SER A 86 13.21 -43.35 0.11
CA SER A 86 12.38 -44.32 0.80
C SER A 86 11.97 -43.86 2.20
N ALA A 87 12.89 -43.19 2.94
CA ALA A 87 12.60 -42.58 4.22
C ALA A 87 11.60 -41.40 4.13
N CYS A 88 11.64 -40.62 3.06
CA CYS A 88 10.62 -39.58 2.78
C CYS A 88 9.26 -40.24 2.52
N VAL A 89 9.20 -41.21 1.65
CA VAL A 89 7.93 -41.92 1.31
C VAL A 89 7.32 -42.59 2.54
N SER A 90 8.13 -43.25 3.37
CA SER A 90 7.63 -43.88 4.60
C SER A 90 7.23 -42.87 5.70
N GLY A 91 7.80 -41.68 5.71
CA GLY A 91 7.44 -40.59 6.59
C GLY A 91 6.39 -39.62 6.05
N ALA A 92 5.78 -39.93 4.88
CA ALA A 92 4.85 -39.05 4.19
C ALA A 92 3.65 -38.62 5.06
N ALA A 93 3.15 -37.42 4.83
CA ALA A 93 1.88 -36.98 5.41
C ALA A 93 0.74 -37.89 4.96
N THR A 94 -0.19 -38.17 5.84
CA THR A 94 -1.24 -39.20 5.63
C THR A 94 -2.45 -38.67 4.84
N SER A 95 -2.59 -37.38 4.69
CA SER A 95 -3.68 -36.72 3.96
C SER A 95 -3.21 -35.39 3.37
N HIS A 96 -4.03 -34.81 2.49
CA HIS A 96 -3.76 -33.48 1.93
C HIS A 96 -3.71 -32.40 3.02
N ASP A 97 -4.63 -32.42 3.97
CA ASP A 97 -4.64 -31.47 5.08
C ASP A 97 -3.41 -31.60 5.96
N ALA A 98 -2.98 -32.87 6.24
CA ALA A 98 -1.76 -33.11 6.98
C ALA A 98 -0.50 -32.66 6.24
N PHE A 99 -0.51 -32.73 4.91
CA PHE A 99 0.54 -32.21 4.03
C PHE A 99 0.59 -30.69 4.09
N VAL A 100 -0.55 -30.01 3.91
CA VAL A 100 -0.64 -28.53 3.98
C VAL A 100 -0.17 -28.04 5.35
N PHE A 101 -0.63 -28.65 6.44
CA PHE A 101 -0.19 -28.33 7.79
C PHE A 101 1.32 -28.50 7.98
N ALA A 102 1.89 -29.61 7.51
CA ALA A 102 3.34 -29.86 7.60
C ALA A 102 4.14 -28.87 6.73
N LEU A 103 3.59 -28.45 5.60
CA LEU A 103 4.18 -27.46 4.71
C LEU A 103 4.29 -26.09 5.41
N GLU A 104 3.23 -25.63 6.07
CA GLU A 104 3.25 -24.39 6.84
C GLU A 104 4.19 -24.51 8.05
N GLU A 105 4.16 -25.63 8.76
CA GLU A 105 5.11 -25.87 9.87
C GLU A 105 6.57 -25.78 9.41
N LEU A 106 6.89 -26.29 8.20
CA LEU A 106 8.25 -26.22 7.63
C LEU A 106 8.66 -24.77 7.33
N ARG A 107 7.75 -23.98 6.78
CA ARG A 107 7.94 -22.55 6.49
C ARG A 107 8.16 -21.74 7.76
N GLU A 108 7.28 -21.90 8.74
CA GLU A 108 7.39 -21.20 10.02
C GLU A 108 8.71 -21.52 10.74
N ARG A 109 9.14 -22.78 10.71
CA ARG A 109 10.41 -23.20 11.31
C ARG A 109 11.59 -22.53 10.63
N ARG A 110 11.57 -22.42 9.30
CA ARG A 110 12.62 -21.72 8.56
C ARG A 110 12.64 -20.23 8.89
N ALA A 111 11.48 -19.57 8.91
CA ALA A 111 11.35 -18.18 9.31
C ALA A 111 11.87 -17.94 10.73
N ASN A 112 11.48 -18.79 11.69
CA ASN A 112 11.97 -18.74 13.07
C ASN A 112 13.50 -18.93 13.17
N PHE A 113 14.06 -19.84 12.38
CA PHE A 113 15.52 -20.04 12.31
C PHE A 113 16.22 -18.78 11.81
N ARG A 114 15.78 -18.23 10.67
CA ARG A 114 16.35 -17.00 10.10
C ARG A 114 16.20 -15.81 11.05
N THR A 115 15.06 -15.65 11.70
CA THR A 115 14.83 -14.60 12.70
C THR A 115 15.84 -14.69 13.86
N ARG A 116 16.11 -15.89 14.37
CA ARG A 116 17.11 -16.10 15.43
C ARG A 116 18.51 -15.79 14.94
N GLU A 117 18.87 -16.21 13.75
CA GLU A 117 20.17 -15.92 13.12
C GLU A 117 20.35 -14.41 12.93
N THR A 118 19.34 -13.71 12.42
CA THR A 118 19.34 -12.25 12.26
C THR A 118 19.55 -11.52 13.59
N ILE A 119 18.83 -11.94 14.65
CA ILE A 119 18.99 -11.36 15.99
C ILE A 119 20.42 -11.60 16.52
N THR A 120 20.96 -12.81 16.33
CA THR A 120 22.30 -13.17 16.80
C THR A 120 23.36 -12.33 16.09
N THR A 121 23.29 -12.24 14.76
CA THR A 121 24.21 -11.46 13.94
C THR A 121 24.15 -9.97 14.29
N SER A 122 22.94 -9.43 14.51
CA SER A 122 22.80 -8.04 14.98
C SER A 122 23.40 -7.80 16.35
N ALA A 123 23.28 -8.78 17.26
CA ALA A 123 23.90 -8.69 18.58
C ALA A 123 25.44 -8.75 18.50
N GLU A 124 25.99 -9.46 17.53
CA GLU A 124 27.43 -9.49 17.25
C GLU A 124 27.92 -8.14 16.70
N MET A 125 27.17 -7.49 15.80
CA MET A 125 27.47 -6.14 15.31
C MET A 125 27.55 -5.11 16.43
N LEU A 126 26.72 -5.25 17.48
CA LEU A 126 26.76 -4.38 18.66
C LEU A 126 28.00 -4.58 19.53
N ARG A 127 28.65 -5.74 19.45
CA ARG A 127 29.85 -6.10 20.23
C ARG A 127 31.16 -5.85 19.47
N GLY A 128 31.10 -5.83 18.14
CA GLY A 128 32.24 -5.68 17.26
C GLY A 128 31.82 -5.46 15.83
N SER A 129 32.62 -5.95 14.87
CA SER A 129 32.27 -5.94 13.45
C SER A 129 31.96 -7.34 12.95
N VAL A 130 31.03 -7.43 11.99
CA VAL A 130 30.67 -8.65 11.27
C VAL A 130 30.79 -8.39 9.79
N THR A 131 31.40 -9.30 9.05
CA THR A 131 31.52 -9.19 7.59
C THR A 131 30.45 -10.05 6.92
N ILE A 132 29.52 -9.41 6.20
CA ILE A 132 28.47 -10.07 5.42
C ILE A 132 28.63 -9.62 3.96
N ASP A 133 28.69 -10.56 3.03
CA ASP A 133 28.88 -10.30 1.59
C ASP A 133 30.04 -9.34 1.25
N ARG A 134 31.17 -9.47 1.98
CA ARG A 134 32.35 -8.63 1.88
C ARG A 134 32.17 -7.18 2.34
N VAL A 135 31.09 -6.87 3.00
CA VAL A 135 30.83 -5.57 3.63
C VAL A 135 30.99 -5.73 5.14
N GLU A 136 31.72 -4.82 5.77
CA GLU A 136 31.89 -4.78 7.21
C GLU A 136 30.76 -3.97 7.84
N TRP A 137 30.05 -4.59 8.77
CA TRP A 137 28.91 -4.02 9.50
C TRP A 137 29.30 -3.91 10.98
N SER A 138 29.05 -2.75 11.61
CA SER A 138 29.39 -2.55 13.01
C SER A 138 28.56 -1.45 13.68
N GLY A 139 28.34 -1.60 14.97
CA GLY A 139 27.66 -0.60 15.79
C GLY A 139 26.13 -0.59 15.69
N HIS A 140 25.54 0.34 16.43
CA HIS A 140 24.08 0.39 16.64
C HIS A 140 23.27 0.69 15.37
N ALA A 141 23.79 1.56 14.50
CA ALA A 141 23.06 1.95 13.27
C ALA A 141 22.97 0.76 12.32
N ASP A 142 24.11 0.10 12.06
CA ASP A 142 24.20 -1.05 11.16
C ASP A 142 23.39 -2.23 11.68
N ALA A 143 23.52 -2.56 12.98
CA ALA A 143 22.75 -3.65 13.59
C ALA A 143 21.24 -3.45 13.46
N ARG A 144 20.75 -2.21 13.63
CA ARG A 144 19.34 -1.90 13.48
C ARG A 144 18.89 -1.97 12.02
N GLN A 145 19.72 -1.47 11.09
CA GLN A 145 19.42 -1.53 9.67
C GLN A 145 19.34 -2.98 9.20
N PHE A 146 20.32 -3.80 9.54
CA PHE A 146 20.35 -5.22 9.22
C PHE A 146 19.11 -5.95 9.75
N LEU A 147 18.70 -5.69 11.02
CA LEU A 147 17.47 -6.25 11.59
C LEU A 147 16.24 -5.91 10.75
N ILE A 148 16.08 -4.65 10.36
CA ILE A 148 14.91 -4.20 9.59
C ILE A 148 14.90 -4.86 8.21
N GLU A 149 16.04 -4.88 7.52
CA GLU A 149 16.16 -5.45 6.17
C GLU A 149 15.86 -6.95 6.15
N GLU A 150 16.48 -7.70 7.07
CA GLU A 150 16.32 -9.16 7.12
C GLU A 150 14.93 -9.58 7.60
N LEU A 151 14.37 -8.94 8.62
CA LEU A 151 13.01 -9.27 9.08
C LEU A 151 11.95 -8.92 8.03
N SER A 152 12.09 -7.78 7.36
CA SER A 152 11.21 -7.44 6.23
C SER A 152 11.34 -8.42 5.07
N GLY A 153 12.55 -8.94 4.82
CA GLY A 153 12.78 -9.98 3.82
C GLY A 153 12.07 -11.30 4.17
N ILE A 154 12.13 -11.71 5.44
CA ILE A 154 11.43 -12.91 5.93
C ILE A 154 9.92 -12.75 5.78
N ASP A 155 9.35 -11.64 6.20
CA ASP A 155 7.92 -11.36 6.08
C ASP A 155 7.47 -11.31 4.61
N SER A 156 8.29 -10.72 3.73
CA SER A 156 8.02 -10.67 2.30
C SER A 156 8.03 -12.07 1.66
N GLU A 157 8.96 -12.96 2.04
CA GLU A 157 8.99 -14.34 1.55
C GLU A 157 7.78 -15.15 2.02
N LEU A 158 7.34 -14.95 3.26
CA LEU A 158 6.14 -15.59 3.80
C LEU A 158 4.88 -15.12 3.04
N SER A 159 4.72 -13.82 2.88
CA SER A 159 3.58 -13.21 2.20
C SER A 159 3.55 -13.52 0.70
N ALA A 160 4.70 -13.51 0.01
CA ALA A 160 4.77 -13.80 -1.42
C ALA A 160 4.33 -15.24 -1.76
N ALA A 161 4.56 -16.19 -0.85
CA ALA A 161 4.13 -17.57 -1.04
C ALA A 161 2.61 -17.74 -0.88
N ASP A 162 1.95 -16.85 -0.16
CA ASP A 162 0.51 -16.84 0.09
C ASP A 162 -0.25 -15.90 -0.85
N ALA A 163 0.47 -15.20 -1.76
CA ALA A 163 -0.15 -14.32 -2.74
C ALA A 163 -1.21 -15.07 -3.55
N PRO A 164 -2.42 -14.52 -3.70
CA PRO A 164 -3.50 -15.15 -4.45
C PRO A 164 -3.04 -15.44 -5.88
N ARG A 165 -3.24 -16.67 -6.32
CA ARG A 165 -2.97 -17.10 -7.70
C ARG A 165 -4.11 -17.99 -8.15
N GLY A 166 -4.66 -17.70 -9.31
CA GLY A 166 -5.72 -18.49 -9.92
C GLY A 166 -5.64 -18.42 -11.44
N ASP A 167 -6.29 -19.36 -12.11
CA ASP A 167 -6.52 -19.26 -13.54
C ASP A 167 -7.74 -18.36 -13.75
N VAL A 168 -7.51 -17.11 -14.10
CA VAL A 168 -8.54 -16.08 -14.31
C VAL A 168 -9.62 -16.54 -15.30
N MET A 169 -9.30 -17.45 -16.22
CA MET A 169 -10.26 -17.96 -17.21
C MET A 169 -11.34 -18.88 -16.60
N VAL A 170 -11.13 -19.37 -15.37
CA VAL A 170 -12.10 -20.21 -14.65
C VAL A 170 -12.68 -19.52 -13.41
N GLU A 171 -12.30 -18.26 -13.13
CA GLU A 171 -12.77 -17.45 -12.01
C GLU A 171 -14.04 -16.64 -12.38
N GLU A 172 -15.02 -17.27 -13.07
CA GLU A 172 -16.26 -16.58 -13.48
C GLU A 172 -16.99 -15.93 -12.32
N SER A 173 -17.11 -16.62 -11.19
CA SER A 173 -17.78 -16.10 -9.99
C SER A 173 -17.06 -14.87 -9.43
N ALA A 174 -15.73 -14.87 -9.36
CA ALA A 174 -14.95 -13.76 -8.83
C ALA A 174 -15.11 -12.49 -9.67
N ILE A 175 -15.07 -12.61 -11.01
CA ILE A 175 -15.28 -11.45 -11.91
C ILE A 175 -16.66 -10.84 -11.72
N LEU A 176 -17.68 -11.70 -11.56
CA LEU A 176 -19.06 -11.23 -11.34
C LEU A 176 -19.22 -10.63 -9.93
N GLU A 177 -18.61 -11.22 -8.92
CA GLU A 177 -18.62 -10.72 -7.53
C GLU A 177 -18.00 -9.33 -7.44
N ASP A 178 -16.83 -9.09 -8.02
CA ASP A 178 -16.16 -7.78 -8.10
C ASP A 178 -17.06 -6.72 -8.73
N TYR A 179 -17.75 -7.08 -9.82
CA TYR A 179 -18.70 -6.18 -10.47
C TYR A 179 -19.93 -5.89 -9.60
N LEU A 180 -20.51 -6.92 -8.97
CA LEU A 180 -21.69 -6.79 -8.12
C LEU A 180 -21.39 -5.99 -6.84
N GLU A 181 -20.21 -6.16 -6.25
CA GLU A 181 -19.74 -5.35 -5.13
C GLU A 181 -19.65 -3.87 -5.53
N SER A 182 -19.00 -3.58 -6.65
CA SER A 182 -18.90 -2.22 -7.19
C SER A 182 -20.27 -1.62 -7.52
N LYS A 183 -21.17 -2.40 -8.10
CA LYS A 183 -22.55 -2.00 -8.40
C LYS A 183 -23.33 -1.71 -7.13
N THR A 184 -23.22 -2.57 -6.12
CA THR A 184 -23.90 -2.42 -4.83
C THR A 184 -23.41 -1.17 -4.10
N ALA A 185 -22.09 -0.96 -4.05
CA ALA A 185 -21.50 0.24 -3.48
C ALA A 185 -22.05 1.50 -4.16
N ARG A 186 -22.13 1.50 -5.51
CA ARG A 186 -22.68 2.60 -6.28
C ARG A 186 -24.16 2.88 -5.97
N VAL A 187 -24.99 1.85 -5.92
CA VAL A 187 -26.43 1.98 -5.56
C VAL A 187 -26.61 2.55 -4.14
N GLN A 188 -25.71 2.21 -3.24
CA GLN A 188 -25.69 2.74 -1.86
C GLN A 188 -25.06 4.12 -1.74
N GLY A 189 -24.72 4.77 -2.87
CA GLY A 189 -24.02 6.06 -2.88
C GLY A 189 -22.59 5.99 -2.31
N ARG A 190 -21.98 4.82 -2.29
CA ARG A 190 -20.60 4.58 -1.84
C ARG A 190 -19.69 4.37 -3.03
N ALA A 191 -18.44 4.86 -2.94
CA ALA A 191 -17.40 4.49 -3.88
C ALA A 191 -16.68 3.22 -3.40
N PRO A 192 -16.24 2.32 -4.30
CA PRO A 192 -15.42 1.17 -3.91
C PRO A 192 -14.08 1.58 -3.29
N GLY A 193 -13.53 2.74 -3.71
CA GLY A 193 -12.31 3.34 -3.17
C GLY A 193 -12.57 4.68 -2.49
N CYS A 194 -11.53 5.53 -2.40
CA CYS A 194 -11.62 6.88 -1.86
C CYS A 194 -11.79 7.90 -2.99
N MET A 195 -12.73 8.85 -2.84
CA MET A 195 -12.87 9.99 -3.75
C MET A 195 -12.10 11.20 -3.21
N THR A 196 -11.85 12.17 -4.08
CA THR A 196 -11.16 13.42 -3.72
C THR A 196 -12.08 14.41 -2.99
N GLY A 197 -13.40 14.26 -3.13
CA GLY A 197 -14.39 15.25 -2.73
C GLY A 197 -14.44 16.48 -3.64
N ILE A 198 -13.90 16.37 -4.86
CA ILE A 198 -13.91 17.40 -5.90
C ILE A 198 -14.61 16.78 -7.10
N SER A 199 -15.88 17.12 -7.30
CA SER A 199 -16.74 16.41 -8.26
C SER A 199 -16.26 16.48 -9.69
N GLY A 200 -15.56 17.56 -10.10
CA GLY A 200 -14.93 17.65 -11.41
C GLY A 200 -13.86 16.59 -11.65
N ILE A 201 -13.07 16.28 -10.62
CA ILE A 201 -12.03 15.25 -10.66
C ILE A 201 -12.66 13.86 -10.52
N ASP A 202 -13.56 13.68 -9.55
CA ASP A 202 -14.18 12.40 -9.24
C ASP A 202 -15.04 11.86 -10.41
N ARG A 203 -15.63 12.74 -11.22
CA ARG A 203 -16.31 12.34 -12.46
C ARG A 203 -15.37 11.70 -13.49
N VAL A 204 -14.10 12.05 -13.47
CA VAL A 204 -13.09 11.54 -14.42
C VAL A 204 -12.47 10.24 -13.91
N ILE A 205 -12.07 10.21 -12.64
CA ILE A 205 -11.35 9.07 -12.07
C ILE A 205 -12.27 8.04 -11.40
N GLY A 206 -13.51 8.41 -11.05
CA GLY A 206 -14.37 7.62 -10.19
C GLY A 206 -13.93 7.68 -8.73
N SER A 207 -13.07 6.78 -8.33
CA SER A 207 -12.44 6.74 -7.01
C SER A 207 -11.03 6.15 -7.10
N PHE A 208 -10.20 6.43 -6.12
CA PHE A 208 -8.90 5.78 -5.96
C PHE A 208 -9.08 4.36 -5.44
N ALA A 209 -8.61 3.37 -6.16
CA ALA A 209 -8.69 1.97 -5.74
C ALA A 209 -7.56 1.60 -4.75
N PRO A 210 -7.77 0.61 -3.87
CA PRO A 210 -6.68 0.00 -3.14
C PRO A 210 -5.57 -0.48 -4.08
N GLY A 211 -4.31 -0.29 -3.71
CA GLY A 211 -3.16 -0.63 -4.54
C GLY A 211 -2.69 0.49 -5.47
N GLU A 212 -3.38 1.61 -5.53
CA GLU A 212 -2.99 2.75 -6.38
C GLU A 212 -2.09 3.75 -5.66
N LEU A 213 -1.06 4.21 -6.37
CA LEU A 213 -0.24 5.36 -6.00
C LEU A 213 -0.74 6.59 -6.76
N VAL A 214 -1.17 7.61 -6.02
CA VAL A 214 -1.71 8.87 -6.55
C VAL A 214 -0.77 10.02 -6.21
N LEU A 215 -0.36 10.80 -7.20
CA LEU A 215 0.42 12.02 -6.98
C LEU A 215 -0.41 13.27 -7.30
N ILE A 216 -0.35 14.25 -6.39
CA ILE A 216 -0.86 15.61 -6.62
C ILE A 216 0.31 16.52 -6.89
N ILE A 217 0.47 16.95 -8.14
CA ILE A 217 1.62 17.76 -8.54
C ILE A 217 1.28 19.25 -8.60
N GLY A 218 2.22 20.09 -8.23
CA GLY A 218 2.10 21.56 -8.27
C GLY A 218 3.30 22.24 -7.66
N TRP A 219 3.39 23.55 -7.84
CA TRP A 219 4.42 24.38 -7.22
C TRP A 219 4.16 24.62 -5.73
N THR A 220 5.15 25.14 -5.02
CA THR A 220 4.97 25.61 -3.64
C THR A 220 3.85 26.67 -3.62
N SER A 221 2.95 26.56 -2.65
CA SER A 221 1.76 27.43 -2.50
C SER A 221 0.61 27.20 -3.50
N ASP A 222 0.68 26.26 -4.42
CA ASP A 222 -0.45 25.88 -5.25
C ASP A 222 -1.58 25.14 -4.48
N GLY A 223 -1.31 24.72 -3.24
CA GLY A 223 -2.33 24.15 -2.35
C GLY A 223 -2.32 22.61 -2.30
N LYS A 224 -1.24 21.93 -2.66
CA LYS A 224 -1.14 20.46 -2.64
C LYS A 224 -1.51 19.82 -1.28
N THR A 225 -0.94 20.34 -0.18
CA THR A 225 -1.32 19.90 1.19
C THR A 225 -2.78 20.23 1.49
N THR A 226 -3.32 21.35 0.97
CA THR A 226 -4.73 21.71 1.10
C THR A 226 -5.62 20.69 0.41
N PHE A 227 -5.22 20.22 -0.79
CA PHE A 227 -5.88 19.12 -1.49
C PHE A 227 -5.88 17.83 -0.64
N CYS A 228 -4.73 17.43 -0.11
CA CYS A 228 -4.63 16.24 0.74
C CYS A 228 -5.50 16.35 2.01
N VAL A 229 -5.58 17.54 2.63
CA VAL A 229 -6.45 17.77 3.79
C VAL A 229 -7.93 17.68 3.41
N ASN A 230 -8.32 18.26 2.28
CA ASN A 230 -9.70 18.16 1.77
C ASN A 230 -10.07 16.69 1.49
N THR A 231 -9.23 15.98 0.75
CA THR A 231 -9.47 14.56 0.42
C THR A 231 -9.53 13.70 1.69
N ALA A 232 -8.63 13.91 2.65
CA ALA A 232 -8.66 13.18 3.91
C ALA A 232 -9.93 13.47 4.74
N TRP A 233 -10.38 14.73 4.76
CA TRP A 233 -11.62 15.12 5.41
C TRP A 233 -12.83 14.51 4.70
N ASP A 234 -12.89 14.62 3.38
CA ASP A 234 -14.02 14.08 2.60
C ASP A 234 -14.11 12.55 2.74
N ALA A 235 -12.99 11.86 2.62
CA ALA A 235 -12.92 10.42 2.85
C ALA A 235 -13.47 10.03 4.24
N ALA A 236 -13.08 10.75 5.30
CA ALA A 236 -13.51 10.41 6.65
C ALA A 236 -14.95 10.84 6.96
N VAL A 237 -15.35 12.05 6.56
CA VAL A 237 -16.61 12.65 6.97
C VAL A 237 -17.76 12.31 6.02
N MET A 238 -17.50 12.38 4.71
CA MET A 238 -18.55 12.17 3.70
C MET A 238 -18.65 10.72 3.26
N GLN A 239 -17.53 9.98 3.25
CA GLN A 239 -17.48 8.60 2.76
C GLN A 239 -17.36 7.55 3.89
N GLY A 240 -17.13 7.98 5.15
CA GLY A 240 -16.97 7.08 6.30
C GLY A 240 -15.68 6.23 6.25
N LYS A 241 -14.71 6.62 5.43
CA LYS A 241 -13.43 5.91 5.21
C LYS A 241 -12.40 6.28 6.27
N ASN A 242 -11.43 5.41 6.47
CA ASN A 242 -10.39 5.55 7.47
C ASN A 242 -9.09 6.04 6.83
N VAL A 243 -8.56 7.15 7.32
CA VAL A 243 -7.37 7.81 6.76
C VAL A 243 -6.21 7.77 7.75
N TYR A 244 -5.04 7.34 7.29
CA TYR A 244 -3.78 7.52 7.99
C TYR A 244 -2.97 8.61 7.28
N PHE A 245 -2.73 9.74 7.96
CA PHE A 245 -2.06 10.92 7.41
C PHE A 245 -0.65 11.04 8.00
N ALA A 246 0.35 10.56 7.28
CA ALA A 246 1.76 10.69 7.64
C ALA A 246 2.30 12.04 7.15
N THR A 247 2.62 12.96 8.06
CA THR A 247 3.17 14.28 7.70
C THR A 247 4.65 14.36 8.02
N THR A 248 5.46 14.74 7.01
CA THR A 248 6.91 14.90 7.11
C THR A 248 7.32 16.37 7.24
N GLU A 249 6.54 17.28 6.67
CA GLU A 249 6.84 18.71 6.60
C GLU A 249 5.99 19.52 7.59
N THR A 250 4.69 19.24 7.62
CA THR A 250 3.71 20.02 8.38
C THR A 250 3.49 19.41 9.76
N LEU A 251 3.54 20.24 10.82
CA LEU A 251 3.31 19.76 12.18
C LEU A 251 1.87 19.21 12.36
N ARG A 252 1.73 18.12 13.10
CA ARG A 252 0.44 17.51 13.45
C ARG A 252 -0.63 18.50 13.93
N PRO A 253 -0.33 19.48 14.83
CA PRO A 253 -1.32 20.49 15.24
C PRO A 253 -1.83 21.37 14.09
N THR A 254 -1.01 21.59 13.06
CA THR A 254 -1.41 22.36 11.88
C THR A 254 -2.37 21.58 11.00
N ILE A 255 -2.11 20.29 10.74
CA ILE A 255 -3.03 19.42 9.99
C ILE A 255 -4.35 19.32 10.74
N ARG A 256 -4.34 19.04 12.06
CA ARG A 256 -5.55 18.99 12.89
C ARG A 256 -6.38 20.26 12.80
N ARG A 257 -5.75 21.44 12.87
CA ARG A 257 -6.42 22.74 12.74
C ARG A 257 -7.05 22.89 11.35
N ARG A 258 -6.32 22.55 10.28
CA ARG A 258 -6.84 22.62 8.91
C ARG A 258 -8.04 21.68 8.71
N LEU A 259 -8.01 20.48 9.28
CA LEU A 259 -9.15 19.55 9.24
C LEU A 259 -10.38 20.12 9.98
N ALA A 260 -10.18 20.77 11.14
CA ALA A 260 -11.27 21.43 11.85
C ALA A 260 -11.84 22.62 11.06
N CYS A 261 -11.00 23.43 10.44
CA CYS A 261 -11.44 24.53 9.57
C CYS A 261 -12.16 24.00 8.34
N ARG A 262 -11.67 22.90 7.72
CA ARG A 262 -12.38 22.23 6.63
C ARG A 262 -13.76 21.70 7.06
N HIS A 263 -13.84 21.17 8.26
CA HIS A 263 -15.12 20.68 8.81
C HIS A 263 -16.11 21.82 9.07
N SER A 264 -15.62 23.01 9.51
CA SER A 264 -16.48 24.18 9.72
C SER A 264 -17.13 24.72 8.44
N ALA A 265 -16.54 24.42 7.27
CA ALA A 265 -17.12 24.76 5.98
C ALA A 265 -18.26 23.79 5.56
N HIS A 266 -18.57 22.76 6.36
CA HIS A 266 -19.70 21.89 6.09
C HIS A 266 -21.02 22.66 6.31
N PRO A 267 -22.03 22.53 5.41
CA PRO A 267 -23.26 23.31 5.44
C PRO A 267 -24.02 23.26 6.79
N GLN A 268 -23.87 22.18 7.55
CA GLN A 268 -24.54 22.00 8.86
C GLN A 268 -24.18 23.10 9.87
N PHE A 269 -23.04 23.78 9.73
CA PHE A 269 -22.63 24.85 10.64
C PHE A 269 -23.15 26.24 10.25
N GLY A 270 -23.80 26.35 9.08
CA GLY A 270 -24.48 27.56 8.62
C GLY A 270 -23.55 28.75 8.36
N LEU A 271 -22.24 28.52 8.27
CA LEU A 271 -21.29 29.56 7.90
C LEU A 271 -21.31 29.78 6.39
N ALA A 272 -21.27 31.04 5.96
CA ALA A 272 -21.11 31.37 4.55
C ALA A 272 -19.72 30.92 4.01
N GLU A 273 -18.74 30.98 4.90
CA GLU A 273 -17.36 30.54 4.67
C GLU A 273 -16.88 29.76 5.90
N GLY A 274 -15.98 28.78 5.71
CA GLY A 274 -15.38 28.07 6.83
C GLY A 274 -14.48 28.98 7.68
N LEU A 275 -14.12 28.53 8.88
CA LEU A 275 -13.22 29.25 9.78
C LEU A 275 -11.82 29.41 9.14
N ASP A 276 -11.20 30.59 9.35
CA ASP A 276 -9.84 30.83 8.89
C ASP A 276 -8.81 30.13 9.80
N SER A 277 -8.02 29.24 9.22
CA SER A 277 -6.99 28.48 9.94
C SER A 277 -5.88 29.37 10.53
N THR A 278 -5.68 30.56 9.98
CA THR A 278 -4.73 31.54 10.49
C THR A 278 -5.28 32.25 11.74
N ASP A 279 -6.56 32.63 11.72
CA ASP A 279 -7.22 33.24 12.84
C ASP A 279 -7.41 32.27 14.01
N VAL A 280 -7.74 31.02 13.72
CA VAL A 280 -7.71 29.96 14.73
C VAL A 280 -6.31 29.83 15.35
N LYS A 281 -5.24 29.86 14.53
CA LYS A 281 -3.84 29.78 15.03
C LYS A 281 -3.48 30.94 15.92
N ARG A 282 -3.98 32.16 15.59
CA ARG A 282 -3.64 33.43 16.28
C ARG A 282 -4.55 33.70 17.45
N GLY A 283 -5.64 32.94 17.63
CA GLY A 283 -6.67 33.24 18.66
C GLY A 283 -7.44 34.53 18.36
N LEU A 284 -7.74 34.80 17.09
CA LEU A 284 -8.41 36.02 16.61
C LEU A 284 -9.89 35.80 16.24
N LEU A 285 -10.43 34.65 16.60
CA LEU A 285 -11.85 34.34 16.34
C LEU A 285 -12.75 35.26 17.18
N SER A 286 -13.86 35.71 16.60
CA SER A 286 -14.98 36.30 17.34
C SER A 286 -15.66 35.27 18.24
N ASP A 287 -16.45 35.73 19.22
CA ASP A 287 -17.19 34.85 20.13
C ASP A 287 -18.09 33.85 19.36
N ALA A 288 -18.71 34.29 18.26
CA ALA A 288 -19.55 33.44 17.41
C ALA A 288 -18.74 32.36 16.68
N GLU A 289 -17.57 32.72 16.14
CA GLU A 289 -16.66 31.78 15.47
C GLU A 289 -16.03 30.80 16.47
N GLU A 290 -15.71 31.27 17.69
CA GLU A 290 -15.25 30.39 18.77
C GLU A 290 -16.33 29.38 19.17
N ALA A 291 -17.59 29.80 19.28
CA ALA A 291 -18.72 28.88 19.51
C ALA A 291 -18.85 27.85 18.39
N THR A 292 -18.68 28.27 17.13
CA THR A 292 -18.66 27.36 15.98
C THR A 292 -17.48 26.39 16.05
N LEU A 293 -16.28 26.84 16.40
CA LEU A 293 -15.12 25.95 16.54
C LEU A 293 -15.37 24.88 17.62
N ARG A 294 -16.04 25.24 18.72
CA ARG A 294 -16.44 24.28 19.77
C ARG A 294 -17.46 23.27 19.24
N ALA A 295 -18.45 23.72 18.48
CA ALA A 295 -19.45 22.83 17.83
C ALA A 295 -18.78 21.87 16.83
N VAL A 296 -17.86 22.37 16.02
CA VAL A 296 -17.04 21.58 15.09
C VAL A 296 -16.25 20.48 15.84
N ALA A 297 -15.57 20.84 16.90
CA ALA A 297 -14.78 19.88 17.68
C ALA A 297 -15.66 18.80 18.33
N SER A 298 -16.83 19.19 18.84
CA SER A 298 -17.82 18.28 19.42
C SER A 298 -18.37 17.33 18.35
N ASP A 299 -18.79 17.85 17.18
CA ASP A 299 -19.36 17.04 16.10
C ASP A 299 -18.35 16.03 15.54
N MET A 300 -17.09 16.45 15.34
CA MET A 300 -16.02 15.52 14.90
C MET A 300 -15.83 14.39 15.91
N ALA A 301 -15.82 14.69 17.21
CA ALA A 301 -15.65 13.69 18.26
C ALA A 301 -16.84 12.74 18.36
N GLU A 302 -18.06 13.27 18.33
CA GLU A 302 -19.30 12.49 18.39
C GLU A 302 -19.51 11.66 17.13
N GLY A 303 -19.27 12.23 15.95
CA GLY A 303 -19.34 11.55 14.67
C GLY A 303 -18.39 10.37 14.60
N ARG A 304 -17.16 10.53 15.09
CA ARG A 304 -16.21 9.42 15.21
C ARG A 304 -16.66 8.36 16.21
N LYS A 305 -17.12 8.77 17.38
CA LYS A 305 -17.56 7.86 18.45
C LYS A 305 -18.80 7.06 18.08
N SER A 306 -19.73 7.67 17.36
CA SER A 306 -20.96 7.01 16.89
C SER A 306 -20.78 6.15 15.64
N GLY A 307 -19.62 6.20 14.99
CA GLY A 307 -19.36 5.51 13.71
C GLY A 307 -19.95 6.23 12.49
N ARG A 308 -20.49 7.43 12.66
CA ARG A 308 -20.98 8.28 11.53
C ARG A 308 -19.81 8.71 10.63
N TYR A 309 -18.65 8.97 11.21
CA TYR A 309 -17.42 9.33 10.51
C TYR A 309 -16.36 8.24 10.64
N GLY A 310 -15.58 8.06 9.61
CA GLY A 310 -14.30 7.39 9.69
C GLY A 310 -13.32 8.17 10.58
N PHE A 311 -12.05 7.80 10.58
CA PHE A 311 -11.03 8.55 11.31
C PHE A 311 -10.02 9.21 10.37
N VAL A 312 -9.35 10.24 10.88
CA VAL A 312 -8.11 10.75 10.31
C VAL A 312 -7.02 10.69 11.40
N GLU A 313 -6.22 9.63 11.38
CA GLU A 313 -5.04 9.55 12.26
C GLU A 313 -3.90 10.35 11.65
N VAL A 314 -3.40 11.35 12.37
CA VAL A 314 -2.29 12.19 11.90
C VAL A 314 -1.00 11.81 12.63
N ALA A 315 -0.07 11.21 11.92
CA ALA A 315 1.23 10.79 12.43
C ALA A 315 2.33 11.76 11.98
N GLN A 316 3.12 12.27 12.95
CA GLN A 316 4.31 13.06 12.66
C GLN A 316 5.47 12.14 12.34
N VAL A 317 6.01 12.26 11.13
CA VAL A 317 7.15 11.47 10.67
C VAL A 317 8.46 12.22 10.99
N PRO A 318 9.46 11.58 11.63
CA PRO A 318 10.75 12.22 11.90
C PRO A 318 11.51 12.58 10.61
N ARG A 319 12.36 13.61 10.69
CA ARG A 319 13.28 13.92 9.58
C ARG A 319 14.24 12.76 9.35
N GLY A 320 14.51 12.46 8.08
CA GLY A 320 15.37 11.34 7.68
C GLY A 320 14.72 9.96 7.81
N ALA A 321 13.42 9.93 8.06
CA ALA A 321 12.68 8.67 8.01
C ALA A 321 12.62 8.13 6.58
N THR A 322 12.58 6.81 6.47
CA THR A 322 12.35 6.09 5.22
C THR A 322 10.87 5.80 5.02
N ILE A 323 10.47 5.50 3.80
CA ILE A 323 9.09 5.07 3.52
C ILE A 323 8.74 3.75 4.23
N ALA A 324 9.68 2.83 4.41
CA ALA A 324 9.47 1.62 5.21
C ALA A 324 9.17 1.91 6.69
N GLN A 325 9.71 3.00 7.24
CA GLN A 325 9.36 3.41 8.60
C GLN A 325 7.94 4.00 8.67
N VAL A 326 7.48 4.69 7.62
CA VAL A 326 6.09 5.13 7.49
C VAL A 326 5.17 3.93 7.40
N GLU A 327 5.50 2.97 6.55
CA GLU A 327 4.78 1.70 6.43
C GLU A 327 4.68 0.96 7.77
N ALA A 328 5.78 0.76 8.46
CA ALA A 328 5.80 0.08 9.75
C ALA A 328 4.97 0.80 10.84
N GLN A 329 4.85 2.13 10.77
CA GLN A 329 3.95 2.89 11.65
C GLN A 329 2.49 2.69 11.26
N ALA A 330 2.18 2.73 9.96
CA ALA A 330 0.83 2.51 9.44
C ALA A 330 0.35 1.08 9.71
N LEU A 331 1.20 0.06 9.49
CA LEU A 331 0.89 -1.35 9.78
C LEU A 331 0.61 -1.60 11.27
N ARG A 332 1.39 -1.00 12.18
CA ARG A 332 1.10 -1.07 13.62
C ARG A 332 -0.26 -0.50 13.98
N PHE A 333 -0.66 0.57 13.31
CA PHE A 333 -1.99 1.16 13.48
C PHE A 333 -3.06 0.28 12.82
N ALA A 334 -2.77 -0.28 11.64
CA ALA A 334 -3.65 -1.16 10.89
C ALA A 334 -3.95 -2.48 11.60
N ALA A 335 -3.07 -2.94 12.50
CA ALA A 335 -3.31 -4.14 13.31
C ALA A 335 -4.61 -4.09 14.15
N SER A 336 -5.12 -2.89 14.43
CA SER A 336 -6.38 -2.70 15.19
C SER A 336 -7.42 -1.85 14.43
N ASN A 337 -7.07 -1.33 13.27
CA ASN A 337 -7.91 -0.38 12.52
C ASN A 337 -7.70 -0.59 11.02
N HIS A 338 -8.79 -0.74 10.26
CA HIS A 338 -8.66 -0.73 8.80
C HIS A 338 -8.26 0.66 8.30
N ILE A 339 -7.37 0.74 7.30
CA ILE A 339 -6.95 1.97 6.63
C ILE A 339 -7.38 1.89 5.16
N ASP A 340 -8.20 2.83 4.70
CA ASP A 340 -8.64 2.95 3.30
C ASP A 340 -7.71 3.86 2.50
N LEU A 341 -7.14 4.90 3.13
CA LEU A 341 -6.30 5.91 2.50
C LEU A 341 -5.07 6.21 3.35
N LEU A 342 -3.88 6.06 2.77
CA LEU A 342 -2.61 6.47 3.33
C LEU A 342 -2.14 7.75 2.64
N VAL A 343 -2.20 8.88 3.34
CA VAL A 343 -1.63 10.15 2.86
C VAL A 343 -0.20 10.28 3.37
N VAL A 344 0.75 10.56 2.47
CA VAL A 344 2.15 10.84 2.83
C VAL A 344 2.53 12.23 2.34
N ASP A 345 2.55 13.22 3.23
CA ASP A 345 2.81 14.64 2.90
C ASP A 345 4.22 15.05 3.40
N TYR A 346 5.27 14.89 2.53
CA TYR A 346 5.29 14.31 1.20
C TYR A 346 6.48 13.35 0.99
N LEU A 347 6.35 12.44 0.00
CA LEU A 347 7.33 11.39 -0.28
C LEU A 347 8.73 11.91 -0.58
N GLY A 348 8.86 13.08 -1.21
CA GLY A 348 10.16 13.65 -1.59
C GLY A 348 11.05 14.12 -0.41
N LEU A 349 10.54 14.15 0.83
CA LEU A 349 11.33 14.40 2.04
C LEU A 349 11.75 13.13 2.78
N LEU A 350 11.29 11.97 2.32
CA LEU A 350 11.73 10.71 2.88
C LEU A 350 13.10 10.34 2.32
N THR A 351 13.90 9.68 3.14
CA THR A 351 15.21 9.20 2.74
C THR A 351 15.06 7.81 2.11
N ALA A 352 15.84 7.49 1.08
CA ALA A 352 15.91 6.14 0.56
C ALA A 352 16.43 5.16 1.63
N GLN A 353 16.02 3.90 1.55
CA GLN A 353 16.50 2.85 2.47
C GLN A 353 18.01 2.63 2.35
N ARG A 354 18.54 2.80 1.14
CA ARG A 354 19.98 2.73 0.88
C ARG A 354 20.48 4.10 0.46
N HIS A 355 21.41 4.67 1.23
CA HIS A 355 22.09 5.91 0.83
C HIS A 355 22.73 5.75 -0.54
N ARG A 356 22.22 6.47 -1.52
CA ARG A 356 22.76 6.55 -2.86
C ARG A 356 23.51 7.86 -3.05
N ARG A 357 24.45 7.88 -4.01
CA ARG A 357 25.27 9.07 -4.29
C ARG A 357 24.49 10.20 -4.97
N GLU A 358 23.32 9.92 -5.54
CA GLU A 358 22.52 10.90 -6.29
C GLU A 358 21.09 10.98 -5.74
N THR A 359 20.62 12.19 -5.47
CA THR A 359 19.25 12.47 -4.98
C THR A 359 18.15 11.93 -5.91
N ARG A 360 18.42 11.88 -7.23
CA ARG A 360 17.49 11.30 -8.21
C ARG A 360 17.24 9.82 -8.00
N ASP A 361 18.28 9.07 -7.65
CA ASP A 361 18.17 7.64 -7.38
C ASP A 361 17.39 7.38 -6.09
N GLU A 362 17.59 8.22 -5.07
CA GLU A 362 16.85 8.15 -3.80
C GLU A 362 15.35 8.42 -4.00
N LEU A 363 15.00 9.44 -4.78
CA LEU A 363 13.61 9.75 -5.13
C LEU A 363 12.96 8.62 -5.94
N SER A 364 13.71 8.05 -6.89
CA SER A 364 13.24 6.92 -7.71
C SER A 364 12.97 5.68 -6.87
N GLU A 365 13.84 5.37 -5.91
CA GLU A 365 13.69 4.24 -4.99
C GLU A 365 12.47 4.45 -4.07
N THR A 366 12.30 5.65 -3.52
CA THR A 366 11.16 6.00 -2.68
C THR A 366 9.82 5.84 -3.42
N LEU A 367 9.75 6.28 -4.68
CA LEU A 367 8.53 6.15 -5.50
C LEU A 367 8.21 4.69 -5.85
N LYS A 368 9.22 3.89 -6.19
CA LYS A 368 9.05 2.44 -6.44
C LYS A 368 8.54 1.74 -5.19
N TYR A 369 9.12 2.07 -4.04
CA TYR A 369 8.67 1.51 -2.78
C TYR A 369 7.25 1.96 -2.43
N ALA A 370 6.90 3.24 -2.65
CA ALA A 370 5.55 3.74 -2.43
C ALA A 370 4.50 2.99 -3.27
N LYS A 371 4.85 2.66 -4.53
CA LYS A 371 3.98 1.85 -5.40
C LYS A 371 3.88 0.40 -4.91
N LEU A 372 4.99 -0.18 -4.46
CA LEU A 372 4.99 -1.52 -3.88
C LEU A 372 4.13 -1.53 -2.60
N LEU A 373 4.35 -0.59 -1.69
CA LEU A 373 3.57 -0.42 -0.46
C LEU A 373 2.07 -0.30 -0.76
N ALA A 374 1.68 0.52 -1.74
CA ALA A 374 0.28 0.63 -2.13
C ALA A 374 -0.32 -0.74 -2.48
N ALA A 375 0.41 -1.55 -3.25
CA ALA A 375 -0.07 -2.85 -3.73
C ALA A 375 -0.04 -3.98 -2.68
N THR A 376 0.90 -3.93 -1.72
CA THR A 376 1.16 -5.05 -0.78
C THR A 376 0.78 -4.76 0.67
N PHE A 377 0.24 -3.57 0.97
CA PHE A 377 -0.15 -3.18 2.32
C PHE A 377 -1.16 -4.17 2.92
N ALA A 378 -1.00 -4.49 4.21
CA ALA A 378 -1.92 -5.33 4.98
C ALA A 378 -2.28 -6.65 4.28
N ASP A 379 -1.31 -7.55 4.16
CA ASP A 379 -1.44 -8.89 3.57
C ASP A 379 -1.93 -8.90 2.11
N SER A 380 -1.43 -7.94 1.33
CA SER A 380 -1.72 -7.78 -0.11
C SER A 380 -3.17 -7.40 -0.44
N THR A 381 -3.94 -6.88 0.52
CA THR A 381 -5.24 -6.26 0.23
C THR A 381 -5.06 -4.89 -0.43
N GLY A 382 -3.86 -4.30 -0.27
CA GLY A 382 -3.51 -3.00 -0.81
C GLY A 382 -4.13 -1.83 -0.04
N VAL A 383 -3.59 -0.64 -0.29
CA VAL A 383 -4.12 0.63 0.22
C VAL A 383 -3.91 1.71 -0.84
N THR A 384 -4.80 2.68 -0.94
CA THR A 384 -4.52 3.88 -1.75
C THR A 384 -3.45 4.71 -1.06
N VAL A 385 -2.35 5.04 -1.78
CA VAL A 385 -1.32 5.97 -1.32
C VAL A 385 -1.46 7.29 -2.06
N LEU A 386 -1.74 8.38 -1.33
CA LEU A 386 -1.85 9.74 -1.87
C LEU A 386 -0.69 10.58 -1.38
N SER A 387 0.06 11.20 -2.30
CA SER A 387 1.15 12.11 -1.92
C SER A 387 1.20 13.36 -2.79
N PRO A 388 1.41 14.54 -2.20
CA PRO A 388 1.82 15.70 -2.95
C PRO A 388 3.23 15.49 -3.53
N TRP A 389 3.46 16.10 -4.70
CA TRP A 389 4.76 16.11 -5.36
C TRP A 389 5.10 17.51 -5.89
N GLN A 390 6.32 17.95 -5.68
CA GLN A 390 6.73 19.29 -6.08
C GLN A 390 7.23 19.27 -7.55
N VAL A 391 6.82 20.26 -8.33
CA VAL A 391 7.34 20.47 -9.69
C VAL A 391 8.58 21.34 -9.67
N SER A 392 9.42 21.26 -10.71
CA SER A 392 10.62 22.08 -10.86
C SER A 392 10.29 23.55 -11.16
N ARG A 393 11.25 24.47 -10.92
CA ARG A 393 11.11 25.90 -11.26
C ARG A 393 10.83 26.12 -12.74
N ASN A 394 11.54 25.40 -13.62
CA ASN A 394 11.34 25.51 -15.06
C ASN A 394 9.94 25.04 -15.48
N ALA A 395 9.35 24.09 -14.74
CA ALA A 395 7.98 23.66 -14.98
C ALA A 395 6.98 24.75 -14.53
N ARG A 396 7.26 25.44 -13.42
CA ARG A 396 6.44 26.58 -12.99
C ARG A 396 6.44 27.71 -14.03
N GLU A 397 7.60 28.13 -14.52
CA GLU A 397 7.73 29.18 -15.54
C GLU A 397 6.94 28.83 -16.82
N ARG A 398 6.99 27.59 -17.25
CA ARG A 398 6.17 27.10 -18.37
C ARG A 398 4.68 27.13 -18.07
N ALA A 399 4.31 26.74 -16.86
CA ALA A 399 2.91 26.75 -16.44
C ALA A 399 2.33 28.16 -16.34
N GLU A 400 3.12 29.16 -15.98
CA GLU A 400 2.69 30.58 -15.97
C GLU A 400 2.32 31.08 -17.37
N ALA A 401 2.96 30.58 -18.42
CA ALA A 401 2.64 30.91 -19.80
C ALA A 401 1.42 30.15 -20.33
N THR A 402 1.12 28.94 -19.80
CA THR A 402 0.11 28.04 -20.33
C THR A 402 -1.12 27.88 -19.43
N GLY A 403 -1.06 28.34 -18.19
CA GLY A 403 -2.10 28.13 -17.17
C GLY A 403 -2.18 26.72 -16.61
N ARG A 404 -1.19 25.82 -16.92
CA ARG A 404 -1.28 24.41 -16.58
C ARG A 404 0.07 23.69 -16.52
N TYR A 405 0.12 22.58 -15.80
CA TYR A 405 1.25 21.66 -15.79
C TYR A 405 1.08 20.55 -16.83
N GLY A 406 2.17 19.88 -17.20
CA GLY A 406 2.18 18.67 -18.01
C GLY A 406 3.03 17.59 -17.33
N LEU A 407 3.03 16.37 -17.85
CA LEU A 407 3.87 15.27 -17.34
C LEU A 407 5.37 15.65 -17.32
N SER A 408 5.82 16.43 -18.31
CA SER A 408 7.20 16.96 -18.34
C SER A 408 7.55 17.87 -17.14
N SER A 409 6.59 18.24 -16.31
CA SER A 409 6.82 18.99 -15.06
C SER A 409 7.44 18.14 -13.93
N LEU A 410 7.43 16.82 -14.09
CA LEU A 410 7.97 15.82 -13.17
C LEU A 410 9.46 15.50 -13.44
N SER A 411 10.20 16.42 -14.02
CA SER A 411 11.56 16.21 -14.54
C SER A 411 12.64 15.87 -13.50
N GLU A 412 12.33 15.86 -12.20
CA GLU A 412 13.29 15.48 -11.16
C GLU A 412 13.69 14.01 -11.22
N THR A 413 12.73 13.13 -11.56
CA THR A 413 12.97 11.73 -11.83
C THR A 413 11.94 11.16 -12.81
N ALA A 414 12.39 10.36 -13.78
CA ALA A 414 11.49 9.66 -14.69
C ALA A 414 10.53 8.69 -13.96
N GLU A 415 10.87 8.29 -12.76
CA GLU A 415 10.05 7.41 -11.95
C GLU A 415 8.76 8.09 -11.45
N ALA A 416 8.77 9.42 -11.28
CA ALA A 416 7.58 10.18 -10.92
C ALA A 416 6.49 10.17 -12.01
N GLU A 417 6.86 9.88 -13.27
CA GLU A 417 5.88 9.66 -14.34
C GLU A 417 5.44 8.19 -14.44
N LYS A 418 6.32 7.23 -14.07
CA LYS A 418 6.12 5.79 -14.31
C LYS A 418 5.38 5.10 -13.18
N SER A 419 5.84 5.25 -11.94
CA SER A 419 5.33 4.52 -10.77
C SER A 419 3.89 4.85 -10.40
N PRO A 420 3.44 6.14 -10.40
CA PRO A 420 2.06 6.45 -10.02
C PRO A 420 1.05 5.87 -11.02
N ASP A 421 -0.11 5.48 -10.53
CA ASP A 421 -1.25 5.07 -11.36
C ASP A 421 -2.05 6.29 -11.81
N ILE A 422 -2.21 7.26 -10.89
CA ILE A 422 -2.93 8.51 -11.15
C ILE A 422 -2.02 9.69 -10.83
N ILE A 423 -2.02 10.69 -11.72
CA ILE A 423 -1.31 11.97 -11.52
C ILE A 423 -2.31 13.09 -11.77
N ILE A 424 -2.58 13.87 -10.73
CA ILE A 424 -3.43 15.05 -10.78
C ILE A 424 -2.54 16.28 -10.63
N SER A 425 -2.66 17.25 -11.54
CA SER A 425 -1.99 18.53 -11.37
C SER A 425 -2.93 19.57 -10.77
N GLN A 426 -2.35 20.47 -9.98
CA GLN A 426 -3.04 21.64 -9.43
C GLN A 426 -2.19 22.87 -9.71
N TYR A 427 -2.69 23.76 -10.57
CA TYR A 427 -2.06 25.01 -10.91
C TYR A 427 -2.85 26.17 -10.30
N ARG A 428 -2.18 27.02 -9.56
CA ARG A 428 -2.70 28.27 -9.04
C ARG A 428 -2.01 29.44 -9.76
N PRO A 429 -2.74 30.38 -10.38
CA PRO A 429 -2.15 31.55 -11.01
C PRO A 429 -1.33 32.39 -10.00
N THR A 430 -0.21 32.96 -10.46
CA THR A 430 0.57 33.89 -9.64
C THR A 430 -0.16 35.21 -9.53
N VAL A 431 -0.23 35.77 -8.32
CA VAL A 431 -0.83 37.09 -8.09
C VAL A 431 0.26 38.12 -7.98
N ASP A 432 0.11 39.22 -8.71
CA ASP A 432 1.01 40.37 -8.65
C ASP A 432 1.06 40.92 -7.20
N GLY A 433 2.27 41.14 -6.68
CA GLY A 433 2.46 41.58 -5.32
C GLY A 433 2.52 40.48 -4.25
N GLY A 434 2.36 39.21 -4.61
CA GLY A 434 2.61 38.05 -3.74
C GLY A 434 1.58 37.81 -2.62
N LEU A 435 0.49 38.58 -2.58
CA LEU A 435 -0.61 38.39 -1.63
C LEU A 435 -1.71 37.55 -2.31
N TYR A 436 -1.72 36.27 -1.99
CA TYR A 436 -2.76 35.37 -2.47
C TYR A 436 -4.09 35.61 -1.77
N PRO A 437 -5.22 35.68 -2.53
CA PRO A 437 -6.55 35.82 -1.92
C PRO A 437 -6.94 34.56 -1.12
N ARG A 438 -7.90 34.72 -0.20
CA ARG A 438 -8.50 33.60 0.53
C ARG A 438 -9.15 32.60 -0.42
N HIS A 439 -9.99 33.11 -1.33
CA HIS A 439 -10.65 32.34 -2.37
C HIS A 439 -9.91 32.51 -3.68
N ASP A 440 -9.67 31.40 -4.35
CA ASP A 440 -9.02 31.40 -5.66
C ASP A 440 -9.57 30.28 -6.52
N THR A 441 -9.39 30.41 -7.83
CA THR A 441 -9.68 29.33 -8.77
C THR A 441 -8.38 28.68 -9.20
N VAL A 442 -8.27 27.39 -8.97
CA VAL A 442 -7.16 26.58 -9.45
C VAL A 442 -7.57 25.77 -10.65
N THR A 443 -6.63 25.53 -11.55
CA THR A 443 -6.83 24.60 -12.68
C THR A 443 -6.25 23.25 -12.31
N CYS A 444 -7.12 22.24 -12.21
CA CYS A 444 -6.73 20.86 -12.01
C CYS A 444 -6.78 20.09 -13.34
N GLN A 445 -5.94 19.06 -13.47
CA GLN A 445 -5.92 18.17 -14.63
C GLN A 445 -5.66 16.75 -14.16
N VAL A 446 -6.23 15.77 -14.81
CA VAL A 446 -5.88 14.35 -14.67
C VAL A 446 -4.86 14.00 -15.75
N LEU A 447 -3.59 14.18 -15.47
CA LEU A 447 -2.49 13.99 -16.43
C LEU A 447 -2.23 12.53 -16.75
N LYS A 448 -2.42 11.67 -15.76
CA LYS A 448 -2.31 10.21 -15.88
C LYS A 448 -3.44 9.56 -15.12
N ASN A 449 -4.07 8.57 -15.75
CA ASN A 449 -5.00 7.63 -15.16
C ASN A 449 -4.75 6.29 -15.86
N ARG A 450 -4.26 5.29 -15.12
CA ARG A 450 -3.85 4.02 -15.72
C ARG A 450 -5.06 3.26 -16.27
N ASP A 451 -6.15 3.25 -15.53
CA ASP A 451 -7.33 2.43 -15.80
C ASP A 451 -8.53 3.26 -16.29
N GLY A 452 -8.33 4.56 -16.60
CA GLY A 452 -9.42 5.43 -16.99
C GLY A 452 -9.02 6.62 -17.87
N PRO A 453 -9.97 7.52 -18.12
CA PRO A 453 -9.74 8.70 -18.94
C PRO A 453 -8.86 9.73 -18.24
N LYS A 454 -8.31 10.63 -19.03
CA LYS A 454 -7.62 11.85 -18.61
C LYS A 454 -8.56 13.03 -18.79
N ALA A 455 -8.28 14.13 -18.11
CA ALA A 455 -9.01 15.38 -18.32
C ALA A 455 -8.07 16.57 -18.14
N ASP A 456 -8.31 17.57 -18.97
CA ASP A 456 -7.66 18.87 -18.92
C ASP A 456 -8.66 19.93 -18.38
N ASP A 457 -8.11 20.99 -17.79
CA ASP A 457 -8.82 22.24 -17.47
C ASP A 457 -10.07 22.08 -16.58
N ILE A 458 -9.95 21.31 -15.51
CA ILE A 458 -10.97 21.25 -14.46
C ILE A 458 -10.78 22.47 -13.55
N ALA A 459 -11.66 23.46 -13.70
CA ALA A 459 -11.67 24.64 -12.85
C ALA A 459 -12.28 24.31 -11.48
N VAL A 460 -11.55 24.60 -10.41
CA VAL A 460 -11.95 24.31 -9.03
C VAL A 460 -11.81 25.55 -8.17
N SER A 461 -12.85 25.93 -7.45
CA SER A 461 -12.79 27.01 -6.47
C SER A 461 -12.26 26.49 -5.15
N VAL A 462 -11.31 27.20 -4.55
CA VAL A 462 -10.66 26.81 -3.30
C VAL A 462 -10.72 27.94 -2.28
N ASP A 463 -11.28 27.68 -1.09
CA ASP A 463 -11.05 28.51 0.09
C ASP A 463 -9.80 27.98 0.82
N PHE A 464 -8.67 28.67 0.63
CA PHE A 464 -7.39 28.28 1.22
C PHE A 464 -7.33 28.46 2.73
N ALA A 465 -8.19 29.32 3.30
CA ALA A 465 -8.26 29.54 4.74
C ALA A 465 -8.91 28.38 5.48
N SER A 466 -9.98 27.80 4.92
CA SER A 466 -10.67 26.65 5.48
C SER A 466 -10.26 25.31 4.84
N CYS A 467 -9.46 25.31 3.78
CA CYS A 467 -9.10 24.13 3.00
C CYS A 467 -10.30 23.49 2.28
N ALA A 468 -11.33 24.24 1.95
CA ALA A 468 -12.52 23.76 1.26
C ALA A 468 -12.37 23.89 -0.26
N PHE A 469 -12.75 22.84 -0.97
CA PHE A 469 -12.81 22.81 -2.43
C PHE A 469 -14.27 22.73 -2.87
N SER A 470 -14.59 23.38 -3.98
CA SER A 470 -15.91 23.31 -4.63
C SER A 470 -15.75 23.47 -6.14
N ASP A 471 -16.72 22.98 -6.90
CA ASP A 471 -16.72 23.19 -8.35
C ASP A 471 -16.89 24.67 -8.68
N ALA A 472 -16.06 25.19 -9.59
CA ALA A 472 -16.22 26.55 -10.06
C ALA A 472 -17.46 26.64 -10.96
N GLY A 473 -18.56 27.16 -10.40
CA GLY A 473 -19.74 27.53 -11.18
C GLY A 473 -20.99 26.67 -11.02
N ASN A 474 -21.02 25.66 -10.12
CA ASN A 474 -22.24 24.92 -9.82
C ASN A 474 -22.43 24.67 -8.31
N ALA A 475 -23.69 24.74 -7.86
CA ALA A 475 -24.07 24.23 -6.54
C ALA A 475 -23.69 22.74 -6.40
N PRO A 476 -23.43 22.23 -5.20
CA PRO A 476 -22.94 20.87 -4.97
C PRO A 476 -23.91 19.84 -5.57
N SER A 477 -23.56 19.30 -6.73
CA SER A 477 -24.17 18.07 -7.23
C SER A 477 -23.35 16.91 -6.67
N THR A 478 -24.02 15.96 -6.02
CA THR A 478 -23.39 14.70 -5.61
C THR A 478 -22.70 14.07 -6.84
N PRO A 479 -21.48 13.53 -6.72
CA PRO A 479 -20.73 12.95 -7.85
C PRO A 479 -21.43 11.74 -8.49
N TYR A 480 -22.29 11.10 -7.75
CA TYR A 480 -23.18 10.04 -8.23
C TYR A 480 -24.54 10.67 -8.51
N GLY A 481 -24.92 10.69 -9.81
CA GLY A 481 -26.13 11.30 -10.30
C GLY A 481 -27.35 10.96 -9.47
N ASP A 482 -28.28 11.91 -9.50
CA ASP A 482 -29.58 11.86 -8.85
C ASP A 482 -30.20 10.46 -8.96
N THR A 483 -30.14 9.70 -7.86
CA THR A 483 -30.78 8.38 -7.76
C THR A 483 -32.28 8.47 -7.43
N SER A 484 -32.83 9.69 -7.42
CA SER A 484 -34.26 9.94 -7.17
C SER A 484 -35.21 9.40 -8.26
N GLY A 485 -34.68 8.73 -9.28
CA GLY A 485 -35.42 8.11 -10.37
C GLY A 485 -35.36 6.58 -10.47
N LEU A 486 -34.75 5.90 -9.51
CA LEU A 486 -34.80 4.45 -9.45
C LEU A 486 -35.81 4.05 -8.36
N ASP A 487 -36.97 3.56 -8.78
CA ASP A 487 -37.94 2.98 -7.85
C ASP A 487 -37.32 1.79 -7.12
N GLU A 488 -37.62 1.64 -5.81
CA GLU A 488 -37.18 0.51 -4.97
C GLU A 488 -37.51 -0.86 -5.59
N GLU A 489 -38.60 -0.94 -6.37
CA GLU A 489 -39.01 -2.14 -7.12
C GLU A 489 -38.00 -2.54 -8.22
N ASP A 490 -37.42 -1.57 -8.94
CA ASP A 490 -36.39 -1.85 -9.95
C ASP A 490 -35.08 -2.33 -9.33
N ALA A 491 -34.72 -1.86 -8.13
CA ALA A 491 -33.53 -2.31 -7.40
C ALA A 491 -33.71 -3.74 -6.86
N LEU A 492 -34.87 -4.09 -6.36
CA LEU A 492 -35.20 -5.43 -5.85
C LEU A 492 -35.34 -6.44 -6.98
N SER A 493 -35.97 -6.06 -8.10
CA SER A 493 -36.09 -6.90 -9.31
C SER A 493 -34.72 -7.24 -9.92
N ALA A 494 -33.75 -6.30 -9.86
CA ALA A 494 -32.38 -6.52 -10.33
C ALA A 494 -31.57 -7.48 -9.43
N LEU A 495 -32.00 -7.68 -8.20
CA LEU A 495 -31.39 -8.58 -7.23
C LEU A 495 -32.02 -10.00 -7.24
N GLY A 496 -33.08 -10.22 -8.05
CA GLY A 496 -33.76 -11.53 -8.14
C GLY A 496 -34.52 -11.91 -6.85
N LEU A 497 -34.94 -10.90 -6.06
CA LEU A 497 -35.72 -11.02 -4.83
C LEU A 497 -37.18 -10.58 -5.05
#